data_dd2501de8c1c753153647f186e228fd7
#
_entry.id   dd2501de8c1c753153647f186e228fd7
#
_cell.length_a   1.000
_cell.length_b   1.000
_cell.length_c   1.000
_cell.angle_alpha   90.00
_cell.angle_beta   90.00
_cell.angle_gamma   90.00
#
_symmetry.space_group_name_H-M   'P 1'
#
loop_
_entity.id
_entity.type
_entity.pdbx_description
1 polymer ?
#
loop_
_entity_poly.entity_id
_entity_poly.type
_entity_poly.pdbx_seq_one_letter_code
_entity_poly.pdbx_strand_id
1 'polypeptide(L)'
;MMNKYLNKQMSAICMACLAIIFIVISFFYTCLSNNDFSNGFLLLACLMIFLSVKGFKNDNITIPILIAIIFRVLICIIYSYSGDGDWDGYLYNAMQYVNLPFLSVFKNIPLNAYFYSWIISFPIRFFGSCMMPVRVLNLSLSIYCCYLSYDILEELYDKNIAKKGLWIIALFPNLIRFSCPFASRETLLLFFTLIYIKMAYEYYISGKVTYLFLSVCFLIPGIILHSSMMAMFMLNIAIIISRKSKSNVAVLLKLLLAIVTVFVFVYLLTNGIGTEKFAIGGDGMNAQKLSNLSSLSANGRAAYLQNINFKNPVLIILFIPIRILYFLYTPFVWMVRNIMDIFGLFDAVLYIWLSIPVIKKIWKIIKKKEENNRFIVYLFIVLLCLLAMFAVATSNYGTAIRHRCKMMIILIFIGIDYVKIPRFNVKKK
;
A
#
# COMPACT_ATOMS: atom_id res chain seq x y z
N MET A 1 -25.58 -12.58 25.03
CA MET A 1 -24.19 -13.05 25.28
C MET A 1 -23.86 -14.34 24.53
N MET A 2 -24.73 -15.36 24.57
CA MET A 2 -24.51 -16.68 23.97
C MET A 2 -24.22 -16.63 22.44
N ASN A 3 -24.97 -15.86 21.65
CA ASN A 3 -24.72 -15.69 20.20
C ASN A 3 -23.34 -15.05 19.87
N LYS A 4 -22.81 -14.22 20.74
CA LYS A 4 -21.51 -13.57 20.53
C LYS A 4 -20.33 -14.52 20.79
N TYR A 5 -20.52 -15.48 21.72
CA TYR A 5 -19.56 -16.55 21.99
C TYR A 5 -19.56 -17.60 20.88
N LEU A 6 -20.73 -18.00 20.39
CA LEU A 6 -20.90 -18.93 19.27
C LEU A 6 -20.23 -18.41 17.99
N ASN A 7 -20.39 -17.11 17.67
CA ASN A 7 -19.77 -16.53 16.48
C ASN A 7 -18.24 -16.49 16.56
N LYS A 8 -17.65 -16.20 17.74
CA LYS A 8 -16.19 -16.25 17.93
C LYS A 8 -15.62 -17.67 17.76
N GLN A 9 -16.32 -18.67 18.30
CA GLN A 9 -15.94 -20.07 18.12
C GLN A 9 -16.06 -20.51 16.65
N MET A 10 -17.12 -20.08 15.97
CA MET A 10 -17.31 -20.37 14.54
C MET A 10 -16.17 -19.81 13.67
N SER A 11 -15.71 -18.59 13.93
CA SER A 11 -14.61 -18.01 13.16
C SER A 11 -13.28 -18.76 13.37
N ALA A 12 -12.96 -19.13 14.60
CA ALA A 12 -11.78 -19.92 14.93
C ALA A 12 -11.84 -21.32 14.29
N ILE A 13 -13.02 -21.94 14.31
CA ILE A 13 -13.27 -23.24 13.65
C ILE A 13 -13.08 -23.13 12.16
N CYS A 14 -13.63 -22.11 11.48
CA CYS A 14 -13.43 -21.91 10.04
C CYS A 14 -11.95 -21.76 9.68
N MET A 15 -11.16 -21.01 10.46
CA MET A 15 -9.74 -20.85 10.24
C MET A 15 -8.95 -22.15 10.47
N ALA A 16 -9.33 -22.90 11.49
CA ALA A 16 -8.74 -24.22 11.76
C ALA A 16 -9.06 -25.21 10.62
N CYS A 17 -10.28 -25.22 10.11
CA CYS A 17 -10.66 -26.03 8.94
C CYS A 17 -9.85 -25.68 7.70
N LEU A 18 -9.65 -24.38 7.42
CA LEU A 18 -8.79 -23.93 6.32
C LEU A 18 -7.34 -24.35 6.52
N ALA A 19 -6.81 -24.29 7.75
CA ALA A 19 -5.47 -24.79 8.05
C ALA A 19 -5.34 -26.28 7.71
N ILE A 20 -6.32 -27.11 8.09
CA ILE A 20 -6.34 -28.55 7.77
C ILE A 20 -6.39 -28.75 6.25
N ILE A 21 -7.23 -28.01 5.53
CA ILE A 21 -7.31 -28.06 4.06
C ILE A 21 -5.94 -27.74 3.44
N PHE A 22 -5.26 -26.71 3.89
CA PHE A 22 -3.94 -26.34 3.37
C PHE A 22 -2.86 -27.38 3.70
N ILE A 23 -2.92 -28.05 4.85
CA ILE A 23 -2.04 -29.18 5.18
C ILE A 23 -2.27 -30.33 4.22
N VAL A 24 -3.53 -30.69 3.94
CA VAL A 24 -3.87 -31.76 2.99
C VAL A 24 -3.37 -31.42 1.58
N ILE A 25 -3.58 -30.19 1.12
CA ILE A 25 -3.09 -29.73 -0.18
C ILE A 25 -1.55 -29.76 -0.22
N SER A 26 -0.88 -29.32 0.86
CA SER A 26 0.58 -29.38 0.97
C SER A 26 1.08 -30.82 0.83
N PHE A 27 0.47 -31.77 1.53
CA PHE A 27 0.81 -33.20 1.42
C PHE A 27 0.61 -33.74 0.00
N PHE A 28 -0.49 -33.36 -0.67
CA PHE A 28 -0.75 -33.75 -2.06
C PHE A 28 0.38 -33.27 -2.99
N TYR A 29 0.81 -31.99 -2.89
CA TYR A 29 1.91 -31.48 -3.70
C TYR A 29 3.26 -32.11 -3.35
N THR A 30 3.48 -32.53 -2.11
CA THR A 30 4.66 -33.32 -1.73
C THR A 30 4.67 -34.66 -2.46
N CYS A 31 3.53 -35.35 -2.53
CA CYS A 31 3.40 -36.61 -3.29
C CYS A 31 3.64 -36.44 -4.80
N LEU A 32 3.37 -35.24 -5.34
CA LEU A 32 3.67 -34.87 -6.73
C LEU A 32 5.11 -34.33 -6.94
N SER A 33 5.96 -34.43 -5.92
CA SER A 33 7.34 -33.93 -5.94
C SER A 33 7.44 -32.42 -6.25
N ASN A 34 6.38 -31.66 -5.96
CA ASN A 34 6.35 -30.19 -6.13
C ASN A 34 6.54 -29.51 -4.77
N ASN A 35 7.80 -29.42 -4.35
CA ASN A 35 8.17 -28.86 -3.04
C ASN A 35 7.84 -27.38 -2.89
N ASP A 36 7.80 -26.61 -3.99
CA ASP A 36 7.48 -25.17 -3.94
C ASP A 36 6.04 -24.94 -3.46
N PHE A 37 5.08 -25.60 -4.10
CA PHE A 37 3.67 -25.52 -3.71
C PHE A 37 3.42 -26.16 -2.34
N SER A 38 4.07 -27.30 -2.05
CA SER A 38 3.97 -27.95 -0.74
C SER A 38 4.37 -27.00 0.38
N ASN A 39 5.55 -26.39 0.31
CA ASN A 39 6.05 -25.43 1.30
C ASN A 39 5.14 -24.20 1.42
N GLY A 40 4.64 -23.69 0.29
CA GLY A 40 3.73 -22.56 0.27
C GLY A 40 2.43 -22.84 1.01
N PHE A 41 1.80 -24.00 0.77
CA PHE A 41 0.56 -24.38 1.46
C PHE A 41 0.79 -24.69 2.94
N LEU A 42 1.95 -25.22 3.31
CA LEU A 42 2.32 -25.41 4.71
C LEU A 42 2.43 -24.06 5.45
N LEU A 43 3.07 -23.07 4.85
CA LEU A 43 3.15 -21.71 5.39
C LEU A 43 1.76 -21.06 5.53
N LEU A 44 0.86 -21.26 4.55
CA LEU A 44 -0.52 -20.81 4.63
C LEU A 44 -1.26 -21.48 5.79
N ALA A 45 -1.05 -22.78 6.01
CA ALA A 45 -1.62 -23.49 7.16
C ALA A 45 -1.13 -22.89 8.48
N CYS A 46 0.17 -22.60 8.61
CA CYS A 46 0.73 -21.93 9.80
C CYS A 46 0.09 -20.55 10.02
N LEU A 47 -0.10 -19.76 8.96
CA LEU A 47 -0.79 -18.47 9.04
C LEU A 47 -2.24 -18.64 9.54
N MET A 48 -2.98 -19.64 9.03
CA MET A 48 -4.35 -19.90 9.46
C MET A 48 -4.42 -20.35 10.92
N ILE A 49 -3.49 -21.19 11.37
CA ILE A 49 -3.38 -21.59 12.79
C ILE A 49 -3.13 -20.37 13.66
N PHE A 50 -2.18 -19.50 13.28
CA PHE A 50 -1.89 -18.28 14.00
C PHE A 50 -3.11 -17.34 14.10
N LEU A 51 -3.84 -17.17 13.01
CA LEU A 51 -5.07 -16.37 12.98
C LEU A 51 -6.18 -16.99 13.85
N SER A 52 -6.30 -18.32 13.88
CA SER A 52 -7.28 -19.03 14.72
C SER A 52 -6.98 -18.86 16.22
N VAL A 53 -5.71 -18.94 16.62
CA VAL A 53 -5.26 -18.79 18.02
C VAL A 53 -5.42 -17.38 18.51
N LYS A 54 -5.08 -16.38 17.71
CA LYS A 54 -5.29 -14.96 18.07
C LYS A 54 -6.76 -14.62 18.29
N GLY A 55 -7.66 -15.47 17.83
CA GLY A 55 -9.09 -15.28 17.88
C GLY A 55 -9.51 -13.95 17.27
N PHE A 56 -10.35 -13.97 16.26
CA PHE A 56 -10.94 -12.73 15.78
C PHE A 56 -11.72 -12.11 16.93
N LYS A 57 -11.16 -11.09 17.54
CA LYS A 57 -11.82 -10.35 18.63
C LYS A 57 -13.14 -9.70 18.15
N ASN A 58 -13.40 -9.71 16.84
CA ASN A 58 -14.48 -8.97 16.24
C ASN A 58 -15.15 -9.78 15.10
N ASP A 59 -16.36 -10.30 15.35
CA ASP A 59 -17.14 -11.11 14.39
C ASP A 59 -17.43 -10.40 13.06
N ASN A 60 -17.38 -9.07 13.07
CA ASN A 60 -17.70 -8.25 11.90
C ASN A 60 -16.66 -8.31 10.77
N ILE A 61 -15.44 -8.77 11.05
CA ILE A 61 -14.33 -8.76 10.08
C ILE A 61 -13.99 -10.14 9.53
N THR A 62 -14.50 -11.21 10.15
CA THR A 62 -14.15 -12.60 9.78
C THR A 62 -14.46 -12.90 8.33
N ILE A 63 -15.69 -12.64 7.89
CA ILE A 63 -16.13 -12.96 6.53
C ILE A 63 -15.32 -12.18 5.47
N PRO A 64 -15.18 -10.83 5.55
CA PRO A 64 -14.34 -10.10 4.60
C PRO A 64 -12.89 -10.60 4.56
N ILE A 65 -12.30 -10.95 5.70
CA ILE A 65 -10.92 -11.46 5.76
C ILE A 65 -10.82 -12.86 5.13
N LEU A 66 -11.74 -13.77 5.41
CA LEU A 66 -11.79 -15.10 4.77
C LEU A 66 -11.88 -14.98 3.26
N ILE A 67 -12.77 -14.13 2.77
CA ILE A 67 -12.93 -13.87 1.34
C ILE A 67 -11.64 -13.25 0.76
N ALA A 68 -11.01 -12.32 1.47
CA ALA A 68 -9.74 -11.75 1.06
C ALA A 68 -8.63 -12.80 0.91
N ILE A 69 -8.56 -13.77 1.84
CA ILE A 69 -7.60 -14.89 1.79
C ILE A 69 -7.91 -15.78 0.58
N ILE A 70 -9.16 -16.21 0.42
CA ILE A 70 -9.57 -17.10 -0.66
C ILE A 70 -9.22 -16.51 -2.03
N PHE A 71 -9.60 -15.25 -2.31
CA PHE A 71 -9.30 -14.62 -3.60
C PHE A 71 -7.80 -14.50 -3.86
N ARG A 72 -7.00 -14.18 -2.84
CA ARG A 72 -5.55 -14.05 -2.98
C ARG A 72 -4.85 -15.39 -3.16
N VAL A 73 -5.30 -16.44 -2.48
CA VAL A 73 -4.81 -17.81 -2.68
C VAL A 73 -5.15 -18.30 -4.08
N LEU A 74 -6.40 -18.11 -4.52
CA LEU A 74 -6.84 -18.50 -5.87
C LEU A 74 -5.99 -17.82 -6.94
N ILE A 75 -5.74 -16.51 -6.83
CA ILE A 75 -4.95 -15.80 -7.84
C ILE A 75 -3.48 -16.24 -7.84
N CYS A 76 -2.91 -16.61 -6.67
CA CYS A 76 -1.57 -17.18 -6.59
C CYS A 76 -1.45 -18.54 -7.27
N ILE A 77 -2.52 -19.34 -7.25
CA ILE A 77 -2.56 -20.65 -7.89
C ILE A 77 -2.75 -20.52 -9.40
N ILE A 78 -3.71 -19.66 -9.82
CA ILE A 78 -4.10 -19.51 -11.24
C ILE A 78 -3.03 -18.75 -12.03
N TYR A 79 -2.36 -17.80 -11.40
CA TYR A 79 -1.38 -16.96 -12.09
C TYR A 79 -0.06 -17.72 -12.28
N SER A 80 0.13 -18.27 -13.48
CA SER A 80 1.43 -18.78 -13.88
C SER A 80 2.42 -17.62 -13.99
N TYR A 81 3.62 -17.81 -13.44
CA TYR A 81 4.70 -16.84 -13.54
C TYR A 81 5.18 -16.78 -15.01
N SER A 82 5.00 -15.65 -15.65
CA SER A 82 5.64 -15.33 -16.93
C SER A 82 6.80 -14.36 -16.63
N GLY A 83 8.02 -14.78 -16.97
CA GLY A 83 9.27 -14.14 -16.58
C GLY A 83 9.57 -12.73 -17.13
N ASP A 84 8.57 -11.87 -17.33
CA ASP A 84 8.72 -10.56 -17.95
C ASP A 84 8.32 -9.42 -16.99
N GLY A 85 9.23 -8.99 -16.10
CA GLY A 85 8.94 -7.83 -15.27
C GLY A 85 9.98 -7.45 -14.22
N ASP A 86 9.75 -6.34 -13.50
CA ASP A 86 10.60 -5.86 -12.39
C ASP A 86 10.79 -6.92 -11.29
N TRP A 87 9.85 -7.88 -11.15
CA TRP A 87 9.89 -8.95 -10.16
C TRP A 87 11.02 -9.95 -10.39
N ASP A 88 11.49 -10.15 -11.62
CA ASP A 88 12.65 -10.99 -11.90
C ASP A 88 13.92 -10.37 -11.32
N GLY A 89 14.07 -9.06 -11.45
CA GLY A 89 15.15 -8.32 -10.83
C GLY A 89 15.14 -8.44 -9.31
N TYR A 90 13.97 -8.46 -8.68
CA TYR A 90 13.87 -8.66 -7.23
C TYR A 90 14.24 -10.08 -6.80
N LEU A 91 13.80 -11.10 -7.54
CA LEU A 91 14.15 -12.48 -7.25
C LEU A 91 15.63 -12.75 -7.49
N TYR A 92 16.18 -12.27 -8.61
CA TYR A 92 17.59 -12.40 -8.90
C TYR A 92 18.48 -11.81 -7.80
N ASN A 93 18.18 -10.59 -7.36
CA ASN A 93 18.90 -9.97 -6.25
C ASN A 93 18.68 -10.69 -4.91
N ALA A 94 17.48 -11.23 -4.67
CA ALA A 94 17.23 -12.03 -3.46
C ALA A 94 18.10 -13.27 -3.41
N MET A 95 18.30 -13.97 -4.54
CA MET A 95 19.19 -15.12 -4.62
C MET A 95 20.66 -14.78 -4.31
N GLN A 96 21.12 -13.56 -4.67
CA GLN A 96 22.45 -13.11 -4.26
C GLN A 96 22.58 -13.05 -2.72
N TYR A 97 21.56 -12.55 -2.01
CA TYR A 97 21.54 -12.52 -0.54
C TYR A 97 21.41 -13.94 0.06
N VAL A 98 20.67 -14.85 -0.56
CA VAL A 98 20.54 -16.25 -0.11
C VAL A 98 21.90 -16.95 -0.12
N ASN A 99 22.75 -16.67 -1.09
CA ASN A 99 24.08 -17.28 -1.22
C ASN A 99 25.13 -16.70 -0.24
N LEU A 100 24.85 -15.55 0.40
CA LEU A 100 25.77 -14.99 1.38
C LEU A 100 25.69 -15.76 2.73
N PRO A 101 26.76 -15.82 3.54
CA PRO A 101 26.68 -16.24 4.92
C PRO A 101 25.61 -15.46 5.69
N PHE A 102 24.86 -16.12 6.58
CA PHE A 102 23.69 -15.52 7.23
C PHE A 102 23.97 -14.16 7.90
N LEU A 103 25.07 -14.04 8.66
CA LEU A 103 25.43 -12.78 9.30
C LEU A 103 25.85 -11.70 8.30
N SER A 104 26.41 -12.09 7.16
CA SER A 104 26.84 -11.13 6.13
C SER A 104 25.65 -10.47 5.42
N VAL A 105 24.47 -11.11 5.43
CA VAL A 105 23.23 -10.52 4.90
C VAL A 105 22.89 -9.21 5.62
N PHE A 106 23.10 -9.14 6.94
CA PHE A 106 22.81 -7.94 7.73
C PHE A 106 23.80 -6.80 7.52
N LYS A 107 25.00 -7.08 7.00
CA LYS A 107 26.00 -6.05 6.65
C LYS A 107 25.73 -5.42 5.27
N ASN A 108 24.92 -6.10 4.45
CA ASN A 108 24.65 -5.72 3.06
C ASN A 108 23.20 -5.30 2.85
N ILE A 109 22.62 -4.52 3.78
CA ILE A 109 21.25 -4.02 3.64
C ILE A 109 21.21 -2.92 2.57
N PRO A 110 20.47 -3.11 1.46
CA PRO A 110 20.40 -2.08 0.42
C PRO A 110 19.45 -0.95 0.82
N LEU A 111 19.87 0.30 0.60
CA LEU A 111 19.08 1.50 0.89
C LEU A 111 18.29 1.99 -0.34
N ASN A 112 17.84 1.05 -1.18
CA ASN A 112 17.11 1.31 -2.41
C ASN A 112 15.95 0.31 -2.62
N ALA A 113 15.38 0.27 -3.81
CA ALA A 113 14.27 -0.61 -4.16
C ALA A 113 14.55 -2.11 -3.89
N TYR A 114 15.82 -2.54 -3.93
CA TYR A 114 16.25 -3.90 -3.63
C TYR A 114 16.22 -4.25 -2.14
N PHE A 115 15.86 -3.30 -1.26
CA PHE A 115 15.50 -3.61 0.12
C PHE A 115 14.39 -4.67 0.19
N TYR A 116 13.47 -4.67 -0.78
CA TYR A 116 12.51 -5.75 -0.90
C TYR A 116 13.18 -7.11 -1.19
N SER A 117 14.18 -7.16 -2.07
CA SER A 117 14.94 -8.37 -2.36
C SER A 117 15.66 -8.92 -1.11
N TRP A 118 16.21 -8.03 -0.30
CA TRP A 118 16.82 -8.38 0.98
C TRP A 118 15.77 -9.02 1.92
N ILE A 119 14.57 -8.47 2.03
CA ILE A 119 13.50 -9.04 2.87
C ILE A 119 13.06 -10.41 2.37
N ILE A 120 12.81 -10.57 1.06
CA ILE A 120 12.33 -11.86 0.53
C ILE A 120 13.42 -12.93 0.49
N SER A 121 14.68 -12.58 0.63
CA SER A 121 15.77 -13.56 0.73
C SER A 121 15.63 -14.47 1.97
N PHE A 122 15.03 -13.98 3.06
CA PHE A 122 14.82 -14.78 4.26
C PHE A 122 13.84 -15.94 4.04
N PRO A 123 12.58 -15.72 3.58
CA PRO A 123 11.70 -16.85 3.31
C PRO A 123 12.27 -17.80 2.24
N ILE A 124 12.95 -17.30 1.22
CA ILE A 124 13.62 -18.16 0.21
C ILE A 124 14.69 -19.03 0.87
N ARG A 125 15.53 -18.47 1.74
CA ARG A 125 16.58 -19.20 2.45
C ARG A 125 16.03 -20.30 3.36
N PHE A 126 14.95 -20.05 4.08
CA PHE A 126 14.39 -20.99 5.04
C PHE A 126 13.53 -22.07 4.41
N PHE A 127 12.86 -21.78 3.30
CA PHE A 127 11.90 -22.68 2.68
C PHE A 127 12.33 -23.21 1.31
N GLY A 128 13.51 -22.82 0.85
CA GLY A 128 14.22 -23.43 -0.29
C GLY A 128 13.70 -23.08 -1.68
N SER A 129 12.48 -22.59 -1.86
CA SER A 129 11.92 -22.28 -3.17
C SER A 129 11.72 -20.79 -3.40
N CYS A 130 11.77 -20.36 -4.67
CA CYS A 130 11.81 -18.94 -4.98
C CYS A 130 10.46 -18.23 -4.93
N MET A 131 9.38 -18.88 -5.35
CA MET A 131 8.13 -18.16 -5.60
C MET A 131 7.06 -18.30 -4.51
N MET A 132 6.74 -19.53 -4.08
CA MET A 132 5.63 -19.72 -3.14
C MET A 132 5.87 -19.11 -1.76
N PRO A 133 7.06 -19.24 -1.14
CA PRO A 133 7.35 -18.56 0.12
C PRO A 133 7.22 -17.03 0.03
N VAL A 134 7.65 -16.45 -1.09
CA VAL A 134 7.51 -15.01 -1.34
C VAL A 134 6.04 -14.60 -1.51
N ARG A 135 5.26 -15.42 -2.25
CA ARG A 135 3.81 -15.21 -2.42
C ARG A 135 3.08 -15.27 -1.07
N VAL A 136 3.42 -16.24 -0.22
CA VAL A 136 2.83 -16.37 1.12
C VAL A 136 3.20 -15.20 2.03
N LEU A 137 4.45 -14.72 1.98
CA LEU A 137 4.85 -13.51 2.69
C LEU A 137 4.00 -12.32 2.26
N ASN A 138 3.89 -12.07 0.96
CA ASN A 138 3.11 -10.96 0.43
C ASN A 138 1.61 -11.11 0.75
N LEU A 139 1.07 -12.34 0.68
CA LEU A 139 -0.31 -12.63 1.08
C LEU A 139 -0.52 -12.28 2.56
N SER A 140 0.37 -12.75 3.43
CA SER A 140 0.30 -12.49 4.87
C SER A 140 0.32 -10.99 5.18
N LEU A 141 1.23 -10.25 4.53
CA LEU A 141 1.28 -8.78 4.65
C LEU A 141 0.00 -8.13 4.13
N SER A 142 -0.55 -8.60 3.00
CA SER A 142 -1.79 -8.07 2.44
C SER A 142 -2.99 -8.28 3.37
N ILE A 143 -3.09 -9.45 4.01
CA ILE A 143 -4.13 -9.70 5.01
C ILE A 143 -3.93 -8.82 6.25
N TYR A 144 -2.68 -8.63 6.68
CA TYR A 144 -2.39 -7.73 7.78
C TYR A 144 -2.72 -6.27 7.43
N CYS A 145 -2.52 -5.85 6.18
CA CYS A 145 -2.97 -4.54 5.68
C CYS A 145 -4.50 -4.39 5.77
N CYS A 146 -5.27 -5.45 5.52
CA CYS A 146 -6.72 -5.42 5.71
C CYS A 146 -7.10 -5.17 7.18
N TYR A 147 -6.44 -5.82 8.14
CA TYR A 147 -6.64 -5.58 9.57
C TYR A 147 -6.27 -4.16 9.98
N LEU A 148 -5.07 -3.69 9.61
CA LEU A 148 -4.63 -2.33 9.92
C LEU A 148 -5.59 -1.28 9.36
N SER A 149 -6.07 -1.50 8.14
CA SER A 149 -7.03 -0.58 7.51
C SER A 149 -8.36 -0.56 8.25
N TYR A 150 -8.84 -1.72 8.72
CA TYR A 150 -10.04 -1.79 9.55
C TYR A 150 -9.84 -1.02 10.86
N ASP A 151 -8.75 -1.26 11.58
CA ASP A 151 -8.44 -0.60 12.85
C ASP A 151 -8.38 0.93 12.69
N ILE A 152 -7.69 1.41 11.64
CA ILE A 152 -7.60 2.86 11.35
C ILE A 152 -9.00 3.43 11.04
N LEU A 153 -9.81 2.74 10.26
CA LEU A 153 -11.17 3.19 9.93
C LEU A 153 -12.11 3.16 11.13
N GLU A 154 -11.96 2.18 12.03
CA GLU A 154 -12.75 2.11 13.28
C GLU A 154 -12.42 3.29 14.20
N GLU A 155 -11.15 3.72 14.25
CA GLU A 155 -10.72 4.88 15.02
C GLU A 155 -11.12 6.21 14.37
N LEU A 156 -11.08 6.30 13.04
CA LEU A 156 -11.46 7.51 12.30
C LEU A 156 -12.96 7.76 12.27
N TYR A 157 -13.77 6.69 12.33
CA TYR A 157 -15.22 6.71 12.17
C TYR A 157 -15.90 5.80 13.19
N ASP A 158 -16.47 4.69 12.73
CA ASP A 158 -17.15 3.67 13.53
C ASP A 158 -16.98 2.26 12.92
N LYS A 159 -17.44 1.24 13.67
CA LYS A 159 -17.36 -0.17 13.25
C LYS A 159 -18.08 -0.48 11.94
N ASN A 160 -19.20 0.19 11.65
CA ASN A 160 -19.99 -0.07 10.44
C ASN A 160 -19.29 0.48 9.20
N ILE A 161 -18.75 1.69 9.33
CA ILE A 161 -17.95 2.34 8.27
C ILE A 161 -16.66 1.56 8.06
N ALA A 162 -15.98 1.14 9.13
CA ALA A 162 -14.77 0.33 9.06
C ALA A 162 -15.02 -1.01 8.34
N LYS A 163 -16.10 -1.72 8.68
CA LYS A 163 -16.51 -2.95 7.97
C LYS A 163 -16.76 -2.73 6.49
N LYS A 164 -17.41 -1.63 6.12
CA LYS A 164 -17.67 -1.24 4.75
C LYS A 164 -16.35 -0.99 3.98
N GLY A 165 -15.41 -0.26 4.59
CA GLY A 165 -14.08 -0.03 4.04
C GLY A 165 -13.30 -1.33 3.86
N LEU A 166 -13.36 -2.22 4.87
CA LEU A 166 -12.72 -3.53 4.82
C LEU A 166 -13.23 -4.39 3.65
N TRP A 167 -14.54 -4.41 3.35
CA TRP A 167 -15.09 -5.10 2.20
C TRP A 167 -14.52 -4.58 0.89
N ILE A 168 -14.41 -3.27 0.74
CA ILE A 168 -13.84 -2.68 -0.47
C ILE A 168 -12.35 -3.08 -0.60
N ILE A 169 -11.57 -2.96 0.47
CA ILE A 169 -10.13 -3.29 0.46
C ILE A 169 -9.91 -4.79 0.19
N ALA A 170 -10.73 -5.65 0.80
CA ALA A 170 -10.64 -7.10 0.64
C ALA A 170 -10.85 -7.55 -0.81
N LEU A 171 -11.78 -6.89 -1.52
CA LEU A 171 -12.21 -7.25 -2.86
C LEU A 171 -11.62 -6.36 -3.97
N PHE A 172 -10.79 -5.37 -3.65
CA PHE A 172 -10.29 -4.44 -4.65
C PHE A 172 -9.33 -5.14 -5.63
N PRO A 173 -9.67 -5.22 -6.94
CA PRO A 173 -8.96 -6.06 -7.90
C PRO A 173 -7.48 -5.73 -8.03
N ASN A 174 -7.14 -4.43 -8.01
CA ASN A 174 -5.76 -3.96 -8.08
C ASN A 174 -4.94 -4.44 -6.87
N LEU A 175 -5.48 -4.36 -5.64
CA LEU A 175 -4.80 -4.89 -4.44
C LEU A 175 -4.62 -6.40 -4.51
N ILE A 176 -5.62 -7.14 -5.00
CA ILE A 176 -5.53 -8.59 -5.15
C ILE A 176 -4.44 -8.93 -6.17
N ARG A 177 -4.44 -8.26 -7.33
CA ARG A 177 -3.50 -8.50 -8.43
C ARG A 177 -2.04 -8.24 -8.03
N PHE A 178 -1.77 -7.13 -7.33
CA PHE A 178 -0.39 -6.74 -7.00
C PHE A 178 0.05 -7.15 -5.59
N SER A 179 -0.82 -7.80 -4.81
CA SER A 179 -0.47 -8.18 -3.44
C SER A 179 0.33 -9.47 -3.33
N CYS A 180 0.06 -10.49 -4.11
CA CYS A 180 0.61 -11.81 -3.85
C CYS A 180 1.12 -12.61 -5.06
N PRO A 181 0.61 -12.53 -6.29
CA PRO A 181 1.06 -13.42 -7.37
C PRO A 181 2.49 -13.18 -7.83
N PHE A 182 3.02 -11.99 -7.58
CA PHE A 182 4.36 -11.57 -8.01
C PHE A 182 5.29 -11.30 -6.83
N ALA A 183 6.61 -11.38 -7.05
CA ALA A 183 7.60 -10.83 -6.13
C ALA A 183 7.59 -9.29 -6.20
N SER A 184 6.51 -8.68 -5.72
CA SER A 184 6.24 -7.25 -5.80
C SER A 184 6.34 -6.58 -4.44
N ARG A 185 7.08 -5.47 -4.37
CA ARG A 185 7.26 -4.65 -3.17
C ARG A 185 6.01 -3.86 -2.75
N GLU A 186 4.96 -3.87 -3.58
CA GLU A 186 3.79 -3.01 -3.40
C GLU A 186 3.05 -3.28 -2.08
N THR A 187 2.93 -4.56 -1.69
CA THR A 187 2.29 -4.95 -0.43
C THR A 187 3.08 -4.52 0.79
N LEU A 188 4.40 -4.70 0.74
CA LEU A 188 5.29 -4.27 1.83
C LEU A 188 5.27 -2.75 1.98
N LEU A 189 5.26 -2.02 0.86
CA LEU A 189 5.14 -0.57 0.86
C LEU A 189 3.80 -0.11 1.46
N LEU A 190 2.71 -0.79 1.11
CA LEU A 190 1.38 -0.52 1.67
C LEU A 190 1.36 -0.77 3.19
N PHE A 191 1.98 -1.85 3.65
CA PHE A 191 2.12 -2.18 5.07
C PHE A 191 2.81 -1.05 5.85
N PHE A 192 3.97 -0.58 5.39
CA PHE A 192 4.67 0.54 6.02
C PHE A 192 3.85 1.83 5.99
N THR A 193 3.14 2.09 4.89
CA THR A 193 2.25 3.25 4.76
C THR A 193 1.13 3.22 5.80
N LEU A 194 0.50 2.07 6.02
CA LEU A 194 -0.59 1.93 6.98
C LEU A 194 -0.11 2.08 8.42
N ILE A 195 1.01 1.46 8.80
CA ILE A 195 1.57 1.64 10.15
C ILE A 195 1.95 3.10 10.36
N TYR A 196 2.58 3.72 9.37
CA TYR A 196 2.90 5.15 9.43
C TYR A 196 1.65 6.00 9.70
N ILE A 197 0.57 5.81 8.92
CA ILE A 197 -0.69 6.56 9.10
C ILE A 197 -1.27 6.30 10.49
N LYS A 198 -1.25 5.06 10.99
CA LYS A 198 -1.73 4.72 12.33
C LYS A 198 -0.92 5.43 13.41
N MET A 199 0.40 5.38 13.35
CA MET A 199 1.27 6.06 14.32
C MET A 199 1.11 7.60 14.25
N ALA A 200 0.97 8.17 13.06
CA ALA A 200 0.70 9.59 12.89
C ALA A 200 -0.66 9.98 13.48
N TYR A 201 -1.68 9.13 13.35
CA TYR A 201 -3.00 9.35 13.96
C TYR A 201 -2.95 9.25 15.48
N GLU A 202 -2.25 8.26 16.04
CA GLU A 202 -2.02 8.14 17.48
C GLU A 202 -1.28 9.37 18.04
N TYR A 203 -0.31 9.90 17.30
CA TYR A 203 0.33 11.16 17.67
C TYR A 203 -0.66 12.35 17.61
N TYR A 204 -1.49 12.41 16.57
CA TYR A 204 -2.51 13.45 16.43
C TYR A 204 -3.46 13.49 17.63
N ILE A 205 -3.91 12.33 18.12
CA ILE A 205 -4.84 12.26 19.26
C ILE A 205 -4.10 12.46 20.58
N SER A 206 -3.06 11.67 20.87
CA SER A 206 -2.44 11.60 22.20
C SER A 206 -1.39 12.68 22.45
N GLY A 207 -0.66 13.11 21.39
CA GLY A 207 0.47 14.01 21.45
C GLY A 207 1.74 13.41 22.04
N LYS A 208 1.78 12.10 22.23
CA LYS A 208 2.99 11.42 22.73
C LYS A 208 4.04 11.38 21.62
N VAL A 209 5.19 12.00 21.87
CA VAL A 209 6.30 12.10 20.88
C VAL A 209 6.80 10.72 20.43
N THR A 210 6.63 9.69 21.27
CA THR A 210 6.93 8.30 20.90
C THR A 210 6.22 7.86 19.62
N TYR A 211 4.95 8.23 19.44
CA TYR A 211 4.21 7.89 18.22
C TYR A 211 4.70 8.67 16.99
N LEU A 212 5.14 9.92 17.18
CA LEU A 212 5.79 10.68 16.11
C LEU A 212 7.10 10.00 15.69
N PHE A 213 7.94 9.61 16.65
CA PHE A 213 9.18 8.89 16.38
C PHE A 213 8.90 7.58 15.64
N LEU A 214 7.95 6.76 16.12
CA LEU A 214 7.55 5.52 15.47
C LEU A 214 7.03 5.77 14.05
N SER A 215 6.25 6.84 13.83
CA SER A 215 5.77 7.15 12.47
C SER A 215 6.93 7.39 11.51
N VAL A 216 7.95 8.14 11.93
CA VAL A 216 9.16 8.36 11.11
C VAL A 216 9.91 7.04 10.88
N CYS A 217 10.10 6.23 11.92
CA CYS A 217 10.76 4.93 11.79
C CYS A 217 10.08 4.00 10.77
N PHE A 218 8.76 4.00 10.70
CA PHE A 218 8.03 3.18 9.72
C PHE A 218 7.92 3.84 8.34
N LEU A 219 8.10 5.16 8.24
CA LEU A 219 8.14 5.84 6.95
C LEU A 219 9.45 5.61 6.20
N ILE A 220 10.59 5.53 6.91
CA ILE A 220 11.92 5.35 6.31
C ILE A 220 11.98 4.12 5.40
N PRO A 221 11.59 2.90 5.82
CA PRO A 221 11.54 1.75 4.90
C PRO A 221 10.63 1.96 3.70
N GLY A 222 9.51 2.67 3.88
CA GLY A 222 8.63 3.06 2.78
C GLY A 222 9.34 3.93 1.73
N ILE A 223 10.14 4.90 2.17
CA ILE A 223 10.95 5.77 1.30
C ILE A 223 12.06 4.98 0.60
N ILE A 224 12.75 4.10 1.31
CA ILE A 224 13.77 3.21 0.73
C ILE A 224 13.15 2.37 -0.40
N LEU A 225 11.96 1.81 -0.17
CA LEU A 225 11.25 1.04 -1.20
C LEU A 225 10.78 1.90 -2.37
N HIS A 226 10.36 3.15 -2.11
CA HIS A 226 9.88 4.06 -3.15
C HIS A 226 9.97 5.52 -2.72
N SER A 227 10.86 6.28 -3.36
CA SER A 227 11.17 7.68 -3.03
C SER A 227 9.96 8.62 -2.97
N SER A 228 8.94 8.41 -3.81
CA SER A 228 7.72 9.24 -3.78
C SER A 228 6.99 9.19 -2.44
N MET A 229 7.25 8.19 -1.58
CA MET A 229 6.68 8.13 -0.23
C MET A 229 7.19 9.24 0.70
N MET A 230 8.24 9.98 0.30
CA MET A 230 8.67 11.20 1.01
C MET A 230 7.53 12.21 1.19
N ALA A 231 6.58 12.28 0.25
CA ALA A 231 5.41 13.15 0.37
C ALA A 231 4.60 12.89 1.66
N MET A 232 4.70 11.69 2.23
CA MET A 232 4.02 11.35 3.49
C MET A 232 4.55 12.17 4.69
N PHE A 233 5.79 12.69 4.66
CA PHE A 233 6.28 13.59 5.71
C PHE A 233 5.40 14.82 5.92
N MET A 234 4.68 15.26 4.88
CA MET A 234 3.74 16.37 4.99
C MET A 234 2.66 16.13 6.04
N LEU A 235 2.27 14.86 6.29
CA LEU A 235 1.31 14.53 7.35
C LEU A 235 1.88 14.88 8.73
N ASN A 236 3.10 14.46 9.04
CA ASN A 236 3.73 14.75 10.32
C ASN A 236 3.92 16.27 10.52
N ILE A 237 4.37 16.98 9.48
CA ILE A 237 4.54 18.45 9.52
C ILE A 237 3.20 19.12 9.78
N ALA A 238 2.13 18.74 9.07
CA ALA A 238 0.79 19.31 9.25
C ALA A 238 0.27 19.07 10.68
N ILE A 239 0.44 17.87 11.23
CA ILE A 239 0.03 17.53 12.60
C ILE A 239 0.83 18.36 13.63
N ILE A 240 2.15 18.44 13.49
CA ILE A 240 3.03 19.17 14.41
C ILE A 240 2.62 20.66 14.46
N ILE A 241 2.45 21.29 13.30
CA ILE A 241 2.11 22.72 13.18
C ILE A 241 0.72 22.99 13.73
N SER A 242 -0.27 22.17 13.39
CA SER A 242 -1.68 22.43 13.70
C SER A 242 -2.08 22.15 15.15
N ARG A 243 -1.26 21.40 15.90
CA ARG A 243 -1.58 21.03 17.26
C ARG A 243 -1.49 22.22 18.21
N LYS A 244 -2.53 22.51 19.00
CA LYS A 244 -2.50 23.58 20.02
C LYS A 244 -1.44 23.30 21.09
N SER A 245 -0.67 24.30 21.44
CA SER A 245 0.34 24.22 22.51
C SER A 245 -0.20 24.77 23.82
N LYS A 246 0.14 24.09 24.92
CA LYS A 246 -0.27 24.51 26.29
C LYS A 246 0.69 25.50 26.95
N SER A 247 1.91 25.65 26.42
CA SER A 247 2.95 26.51 27.00
C SER A 247 3.94 26.94 25.90
N ASN A 248 4.74 27.99 26.19
CA ASN A 248 5.80 28.48 25.31
C ASN A 248 6.87 27.40 25.07
N VAL A 249 7.19 26.59 26.08
CA VAL A 249 8.11 25.46 25.95
C VAL A 249 7.56 24.43 24.98
N ALA A 250 6.25 24.14 25.03
CA ALA A 250 5.63 23.24 24.08
C ALA A 250 5.60 23.79 22.64
N VAL A 251 5.52 25.11 22.46
CA VAL A 251 5.69 25.76 21.14
C VAL A 251 7.12 25.54 20.62
N LEU A 252 8.13 25.80 21.47
CA LEU A 252 9.53 25.60 21.10
C LEU A 252 9.83 24.16 20.72
N LEU A 253 9.35 23.17 21.52
CA LEU A 253 9.50 21.76 21.21
C LEU A 253 8.86 21.37 19.87
N LYS A 254 7.70 21.91 19.54
CA LYS A 254 7.06 21.68 18.25
C LYS A 254 7.85 22.22 17.07
N LEU A 255 8.36 23.45 17.20
CA LEU A 255 9.22 24.04 16.18
C LEU A 255 10.48 23.19 15.99
N LEU A 256 11.10 22.76 17.11
CA LEU A 256 12.24 21.86 17.05
C LEU A 256 11.90 20.54 16.36
N LEU A 257 10.78 19.89 16.70
CA LEU A 257 10.32 18.67 16.05
C LEU A 257 10.02 18.86 14.57
N ALA A 258 9.41 19.97 14.19
CA ALA A 258 9.18 20.30 12.78
C ALA A 258 10.51 20.48 12.02
N ILE A 259 11.46 21.20 12.61
CA ILE A 259 12.81 21.38 12.06
C ILE A 259 13.52 20.03 11.89
N VAL A 260 13.50 19.17 12.94
CA VAL A 260 14.08 17.83 12.86
C VAL A 260 13.43 16.99 11.78
N THR A 261 12.10 17.03 11.67
CA THR A 261 11.37 16.30 10.61
C THR A 261 11.76 16.79 9.20
N VAL A 262 11.86 18.09 9.01
CA VAL A 262 12.33 18.69 7.75
C VAL A 262 13.80 18.34 7.50
N PHE A 263 14.65 18.39 8.54
CA PHE A 263 16.06 18.02 8.42
C PHE A 263 16.21 16.55 8.01
N VAL A 264 15.49 15.61 8.63
CA VAL A 264 15.47 14.20 8.23
C VAL A 264 15.02 14.05 6.77
N PHE A 265 13.98 14.77 6.39
CA PHE A 265 13.50 14.79 5.00
C PHE A 265 14.60 15.25 4.03
N VAL A 266 15.23 16.39 4.30
CA VAL A 266 16.33 16.93 3.49
C VAL A 266 17.54 15.99 3.48
N TYR A 267 17.91 15.43 4.64
CA TYR A 267 19.01 14.47 4.77
C TYR A 267 18.79 13.24 3.88
N LEU A 268 17.58 12.65 3.91
CA LEU A 268 17.24 11.52 3.05
C LEU A 268 17.30 11.89 1.56
N LEU A 269 16.85 13.11 1.21
CA LEU A 269 16.95 13.63 -0.15
C LEU A 269 18.41 13.79 -0.61
N THR A 270 19.26 14.39 0.21
CA THR A 270 20.65 14.72 -0.16
C THR A 270 21.53 13.48 -0.23
N ASN A 271 21.30 12.48 0.63
CA ASN A 271 22.08 11.25 0.64
C ASN A 271 21.57 10.19 -0.37
N GLY A 272 20.62 10.53 -1.21
CA GLY A 272 20.14 9.63 -2.25
C GLY A 272 19.40 8.40 -1.74
N ILE A 273 19.02 8.34 -0.46
CA ILE A 273 18.32 7.20 0.13
C ILE A 273 16.93 7.09 -0.51
N GLY A 274 16.71 6.02 -1.26
CA GLY A 274 15.49 5.80 -2.02
C GLY A 274 15.32 6.70 -3.26
N THR A 275 16.27 7.59 -3.57
CA THR A 275 16.15 8.62 -4.62
C THR A 275 16.97 8.33 -5.86
N GLU A 276 17.46 7.12 -6.08
CA GLU A 276 18.26 6.75 -7.26
C GLU A 276 17.65 7.24 -8.59
N LYS A 277 16.31 7.24 -8.67
CA LYS A 277 15.60 7.77 -9.83
C LYS A 277 15.59 9.29 -9.92
N PHE A 278 15.74 9.99 -8.81
CA PHE A 278 15.78 11.45 -8.77
C PHE A 278 17.22 11.99 -8.81
N ALA A 279 18.21 11.07 -8.69
CA ALA A 279 19.66 11.35 -8.79
C ALA A 279 20.02 12.74 -8.26
N ILE A 280 19.80 12.97 -6.95
CA ILE A 280 20.28 14.17 -6.28
C ILE A 280 21.77 13.92 -5.98
N GLY A 281 22.55 13.73 -7.03
CA GLY A 281 23.99 13.65 -6.98
C GLY A 281 24.56 14.87 -7.69
N GLY A 282 25.17 15.77 -6.95
CA GLY A 282 26.01 16.87 -7.47
C GLY A 282 25.28 18.04 -8.14
N ASP A 283 24.33 17.82 -9.03
CA ASP A 283 23.70 18.85 -9.88
C ASP A 283 22.25 19.18 -9.56
N GLY A 284 21.73 18.86 -8.40
CA GLY A 284 20.36 19.14 -7.97
C GLY A 284 19.25 18.54 -8.86
N MET A 285 18.01 18.59 -8.37
CA MET A 285 16.83 18.21 -9.16
C MET A 285 16.49 19.35 -10.13
N ASN A 286 16.77 19.19 -11.43
CA ASN A 286 16.41 20.16 -12.44
C ASN A 286 15.26 19.65 -13.34
N ALA A 287 14.60 20.57 -14.05
CA ALA A 287 13.50 20.25 -14.95
C ALA A 287 13.88 19.23 -16.03
N GLN A 288 15.13 19.22 -16.46
CA GLN A 288 15.68 18.30 -17.47
C GLN A 288 15.66 16.86 -16.95
N LYS A 289 16.08 16.62 -15.68
CA LYS A 289 16.06 15.27 -15.08
C LYS A 289 14.63 14.75 -14.91
N LEU A 290 13.69 15.60 -14.50
CA LEU A 290 12.26 15.23 -14.43
C LEU A 290 11.67 14.94 -15.81
N SER A 291 12.04 15.72 -16.83
CA SER A 291 11.66 15.48 -18.22
C SER A 291 12.18 14.13 -18.69
N ASN A 292 13.45 13.82 -18.41
CA ASN A 292 14.07 12.54 -18.79
C ASN A 292 13.40 11.34 -18.08
N LEU A 293 13.06 11.45 -16.80
CA LEU A 293 12.31 10.40 -16.08
C LEU A 293 10.93 10.17 -16.69
N SER A 294 10.22 11.25 -17.03
CA SER A 294 8.92 11.20 -17.68
C SER A 294 9.02 10.54 -19.07
N SER A 295 10.02 10.90 -19.88
CA SER A 295 10.24 10.33 -21.22
C SER A 295 10.67 8.86 -21.15
N LEU A 296 11.54 8.49 -20.21
CA LEU A 296 11.95 7.10 -19.99
C LEU A 296 10.76 6.21 -19.57
N SER A 297 9.78 6.76 -18.83
CA SER A 297 8.57 6.03 -18.46
C SER A 297 7.53 5.98 -19.59
N ALA A 298 7.66 6.82 -20.62
CA ALA A 298 6.72 6.96 -21.73
C ALA A 298 7.02 5.99 -22.90
N ASN A 299 7.40 4.74 -22.56
CA ASN A 299 7.73 3.72 -23.53
C ASN A 299 6.61 2.70 -23.72
N GLY A 300 6.55 2.14 -24.94
CA GLY A 300 5.65 1.06 -25.29
C GLY A 300 4.21 1.50 -25.51
N ARG A 301 3.34 0.52 -25.72
CA ARG A 301 1.93 0.67 -26.09
C ARG A 301 1.07 1.40 -25.03
N ALA A 302 1.44 1.25 -23.77
CA ALA A 302 0.71 1.82 -22.63
C ALA A 302 1.13 3.27 -22.30
N ALA A 303 1.98 3.89 -23.11
CA ALA A 303 2.47 5.25 -22.88
C ALA A 303 1.38 6.30 -23.09
N TYR A 304 1.44 7.36 -22.28
CA TYR A 304 0.57 8.54 -22.40
C TYR A 304 1.36 9.82 -22.19
N LEU A 305 0.86 10.93 -22.73
CA LEU A 305 1.47 12.27 -22.63
C LEU A 305 2.94 12.30 -23.05
N GLN A 306 3.30 11.57 -24.13
CA GLN A 306 4.67 11.37 -24.60
C GLN A 306 5.35 12.68 -25.07
N ASN A 307 4.57 13.63 -25.59
CA ASN A 307 5.10 14.85 -26.21
C ASN A 307 5.22 16.03 -25.22
N ILE A 308 4.94 15.80 -23.92
CA ILE A 308 5.08 16.85 -22.92
C ILE A 308 6.53 16.89 -22.43
N ASN A 309 7.27 17.85 -22.94
CA ASN A 309 8.67 18.07 -22.56
C ASN A 309 8.76 19.20 -21.53
N PHE A 310 9.30 18.91 -20.36
CA PHE A 310 9.42 19.88 -19.26
C PHE A 310 10.72 20.67 -19.37
N LYS A 311 10.78 21.60 -20.33
CA LYS A 311 11.93 22.51 -20.46
C LYS A 311 12.04 23.54 -19.33
N ASN A 312 10.93 23.77 -18.60
CA ASN A 312 10.84 24.78 -17.54
C ASN A 312 10.10 24.20 -16.33
N PRO A 313 10.57 24.40 -15.07
CA PRO A 313 9.88 23.99 -13.83
C PRO A 313 8.44 24.46 -13.73
N VAL A 314 8.12 25.67 -14.24
CA VAL A 314 6.76 26.22 -14.24
C VAL A 314 5.81 25.35 -15.05
N LEU A 315 6.25 24.80 -16.19
CA LEU A 315 5.46 23.90 -17.02
C LEU A 315 5.13 22.60 -16.27
N ILE A 316 6.06 22.08 -15.45
CA ILE A 316 5.79 20.90 -14.63
C ILE A 316 4.57 21.15 -13.73
N ILE A 317 4.55 22.30 -13.03
CA ILE A 317 3.47 22.65 -12.10
C ILE A 317 2.14 22.79 -12.84
N LEU A 318 2.14 23.44 -14.00
CA LEU A 318 0.94 23.64 -14.83
C LEU A 318 0.37 22.31 -15.36
N PHE A 319 1.24 21.34 -15.66
CA PHE A 319 0.81 20.04 -16.16
C PHE A 319 0.47 19.02 -15.06
N ILE A 320 0.77 19.27 -13.77
CA ILE A 320 0.43 18.37 -12.66
C ILE A 320 -1.05 17.95 -12.68
N PRO A 321 -2.06 18.84 -12.81
CA PRO A 321 -3.45 18.44 -12.78
C PRO A 321 -3.82 17.43 -13.86
N ILE A 322 -3.40 17.65 -15.11
CA ILE A 322 -3.70 16.72 -16.20
C ILE A 322 -2.94 15.39 -16.02
N ARG A 323 -1.71 15.43 -15.51
CA ARG A 323 -0.95 14.21 -15.22
C ARG A 323 -1.59 13.40 -14.10
N ILE A 324 -2.15 14.04 -13.07
CA ILE A 324 -2.92 13.35 -12.01
C ILE A 324 -4.15 12.67 -12.61
N LEU A 325 -4.89 13.32 -13.51
CA LEU A 325 -6.04 12.71 -14.17
C LEU A 325 -5.63 11.48 -14.99
N TYR A 326 -4.56 11.58 -15.77
CA TYR A 326 -4.03 10.43 -16.52
C TYR A 326 -3.52 9.35 -15.58
N PHE A 327 -2.77 9.68 -14.54
CA PHE A 327 -2.29 8.70 -13.56
C PHE A 327 -3.41 7.94 -12.87
N LEU A 328 -4.50 8.61 -12.46
CA LEU A 328 -5.61 7.98 -11.73
C LEU A 328 -6.58 7.21 -12.63
N TYR A 329 -6.84 7.71 -13.85
CA TYR A 329 -8.00 7.25 -14.62
C TYR A 329 -7.67 6.61 -15.97
N THR A 330 -6.38 6.43 -16.31
CA THR A 330 -6.02 5.65 -17.51
C THR A 330 -6.02 4.14 -17.22
N PRO A 331 -6.27 3.28 -18.23
CA PRO A 331 -6.58 3.66 -19.61
C PRO A 331 -7.98 4.25 -19.76
N PHE A 332 -8.13 5.24 -20.62
CA PHE A 332 -9.43 5.71 -21.07
C PHE A 332 -10.00 4.76 -22.13
N VAL A 333 -11.31 4.86 -22.42
CA VAL A 333 -11.99 3.96 -23.37
C VAL A 333 -11.28 3.89 -24.73
N TRP A 334 -10.81 5.02 -25.24
CA TRP A 334 -10.06 5.10 -26.52
C TRP A 334 -8.63 4.57 -26.48
N MET A 335 -8.10 4.24 -25.31
CA MET A 335 -6.79 3.63 -25.14
C MET A 335 -6.84 2.10 -25.08
N VAL A 336 -8.02 1.52 -25.01
CA VAL A 336 -8.24 0.07 -24.94
C VAL A 336 -7.91 -0.56 -26.29
N ARG A 337 -6.95 -1.49 -26.30
CA ARG A 337 -6.48 -2.20 -27.51
C ARG A 337 -6.49 -3.70 -27.36
N ASN A 338 -6.56 -4.22 -26.15
CA ASN A 338 -6.62 -5.65 -25.86
C ASN A 338 -7.41 -5.92 -24.55
N ILE A 339 -7.62 -7.21 -24.25
CA ILE A 339 -8.40 -7.65 -23.08
C ILE A 339 -7.79 -7.18 -21.76
N MET A 340 -6.46 -7.08 -21.66
CA MET A 340 -5.79 -6.61 -20.45
C MET A 340 -6.05 -5.12 -20.18
N ASP A 341 -6.25 -4.34 -21.24
CA ASP A 341 -6.63 -2.92 -21.12
C ASP A 341 -8.06 -2.76 -20.59
N ILE A 342 -8.96 -3.72 -20.86
CA ILE A 342 -10.32 -3.75 -20.32
C ILE A 342 -10.27 -3.90 -18.79
N PHE A 343 -9.41 -4.79 -18.26
CA PHE A 343 -9.19 -4.88 -16.81
C PHE A 343 -8.63 -3.57 -16.23
N GLY A 344 -7.72 -2.91 -16.95
CA GLY A 344 -7.21 -1.59 -16.58
C GLY A 344 -8.29 -0.51 -16.59
N LEU A 345 -9.21 -0.53 -17.57
CA LEU A 345 -10.35 0.38 -17.66
C LEU A 345 -11.31 0.17 -16.46
N PHE A 346 -11.60 -1.11 -16.13
CA PHE A 346 -12.42 -1.43 -14.96
C PHE A 346 -11.79 -0.87 -13.66
N ASP A 347 -10.48 -1.05 -13.48
CA ASP A 347 -9.75 -0.45 -12.36
C ASP A 347 -9.88 1.08 -12.36
N ALA A 348 -9.74 1.75 -13.52
CA ALA A 348 -9.90 3.20 -13.64
C ALA A 348 -11.31 3.68 -13.21
N VAL A 349 -12.36 2.95 -13.59
CA VAL A 349 -13.75 3.24 -13.17
C VAL A 349 -13.90 3.13 -11.66
N LEU A 350 -13.27 2.13 -11.02
CA LEU A 350 -13.29 2.01 -9.55
C LEU A 350 -12.60 3.19 -8.87
N TYR A 351 -11.51 3.72 -9.44
CA TYR A 351 -10.87 4.94 -8.91
C TYR A 351 -11.74 6.19 -9.08
N ILE A 352 -12.46 6.34 -10.19
CA ILE A 352 -13.46 7.40 -10.36
C ILE A 352 -14.54 7.26 -9.26
N TRP A 353 -15.05 6.05 -9.06
CA TRP A 353 -16.06 5.77 -8.04
C TRP A 353 -15.59 6.12 -6.63
N LEU A 354 -14.32 5.85 -6.25
CA LEU A 354 -13.74 6.24 -4.97
C LEU A 354 -13.43 7.74 -4.86
N SER A 355 -13.10 8.41 -5.97
CA SER A 355 -12.75 9.83 -5.97
C SER A 355 -13.96 10.73 -5.72
N ILE A 356 -15.14 10.36 -6.22
CA ILE A 356 -16.38 11.16 -6.07
C ILE A 356 -16.74 11.39 -4.59
N PRO A 357 -16.77 10.36 -3.70
CA PRO A 357 -16.96 10.54 -2.27
C PRO A 357 -15.94 11.50 -1.61
N VAL A 358 -14.66 11.35 -1.98
CA VAL A 358 -13.59 12.21 -1.46
C VAL A 358 -13.85 13.67 -1.81
N ILE A 359 -14.13 13.96 -3.08
CA ILE A 359 -14.42 15.31 -3.55
C ILE A 359 -15.64 15.88 -2.82
N LYS A 360 -16.72 15.09 -2.69
CA LYS A 360 -17.94 15.51 -1.97
C LYS A 360 -17.66 15.84 -0.51
N LYS A 361 -16.87 15.02 0.18
CA LYS A 361 -16.53 15.22 1.58
C LYS A 361 -15.69 16.50 1.76
N ILE A 362 -14.63 16.66 1.01
CA ILE A 362 -13.75 17.82 1.08
C ILE A 362 -14.52 19.11 0.75
N TRP A 363 -15.40 19.07 -0.26
CA TRP A 363 -16.27 20.19 -0.61
C TRP A 363 -17.19 20.60 0.54
N LYS A 364 -17.76 19.64 1.27
CA LYS A 364 -18.60 19.93 2.44
C LYS A 364 -17.81 20.51 3.60
N ILE A 365 -16.60 19.98 3.86
CA ILE A 365 -15.70 20.52 4.89
C ILE A 365 -15.36 21.99 4.56
N ILE A 366 -14.99 22.29 3.30
CA ILE A 366 -14.67 23.66 2.87
C ILE A 366 -15.88 24.58 3.06
N LYS A 367 -17.09 24.12 2.74
CA LYS A 367 -18.32 24.87 2.93
C LYS A 367 -18.82 24.93 4.38
N LYS A 368 -18.06 24.42 5.35
CA LYS A 368 -18.43 24.34 6.78
C LYS A 368 -19.78 23.64 7.03
N LYS A 369 -20.19 22.73 6.13
CA LYS A 369 -21.42 21.94 6.24
C LYS A 369 -21.21 20.60 6.97
N GLU A 370 -20.01 20.32 7.40
CA GLU A 370 -19.62 19.11 8.13
C GLU A 370 -18.58 19.48 9.19
N GLU A 371 -18.58 18.76 10.32
CA GLU A 371 -17.54 18.92 11.33
C GLU A 371 -16.16 18.66 10.74
N ASN A 372 -15.24 19.59 11.02
CA ASN A 372 -13.90 19.56 10.47
C ASN A 372 -13.04 18.54 11.19
N ASN A 373 -13.03 17.29 10.72
CA ASN A 373 -11.98 16.34 11.09
C ASN A 373 -10.67 16.76 10.39
N ARG A 374 -9.84 17.52 11.11
CA ARG A 374 -8.58 18.07 10.58
C ARG A 374 -7.65 16.97 10.04
N PHE A 375 -7.65 15.80 10.65
CA PHE A 375 -6.83 14.68 10.18
C PHE A 375 -7.21 14.25 8.77
N ILE A 376 -8.50 14.24 8.43
CA ILE A 376 -8.99 13.96 7.07
C ILE A 376 -8.48 15.00 6.07
N VAL A 377 -8.44 16.27 6.45
CA VAL A 377 -7.89 17.34 5.60
C VAL A 377 -6.38 17.12 5.39
N TYR A 378 -5.64 16.72 6.42
CA TYR A 378 -4.20 16.42 6.27
C TYR A 378 -3.97 15.21 5.37
N LEU A 379 -4.76 14.15 5.51
CA LEU A 379 -4.71 13.00 4.59
C LEU A 379 -5.00 13.41 3.15
N PHE A 380 -5.94 14.36 2.93
CA PHE A 380 -6.22 14.87 1.59
C PHE A 380 -5.05 15.65 0.99
N ILE A 381 -4.40 16.51 1.78
CA ILE A 381 -3.18 17.21 1.35
C ILE A 381 -2.08 16.22 0.97
N VAL A 382 -1.85 15.22 1.82
CA VAL A 382 -0.86 14.17 1.54
C VAL A 382 -1.22 13.39 0.28
N LEU A 383 -2.50 13.05 0.07
CA LEU A 383 -2.97 12.42 -1.16
C LEU A 383 -2.61 13.24 -2.39
N LEU A 384 -2.85 14.55 -2.37
CA LEU A 384 -2.51 15.44 -3.49
C LEU A 384 -1.00 15.48 -3.73
N CYS A 385 -0.18 15.55 -2.68
CA CYS A 385 1.28 15.52 -2.79
C CYS A 385 1.78 14.19 -3.38
N LEU A 386 1.26 13.06 -2.90
CA LEU A 386 1.59 11.74 -3.45
C LEU A 386 1.18 11.63 -4.93
N LEU A 387 -0.05 12.03 -5.25
CA LEU A 387 -0.55 12.02 -6.63
C LEU A 387 0.33 12.87 -7.54
N ALA A 388 0.75 14.05 -7.11
CA ALA A 388 1.64 14.92 -7.88
C ALA A 388 2.99 14.23 -8.13
N MET A 389 3.63 13.67 -7.10
CA MET A 389 4.93 13.01 -7.23
C MET A 389 4.87 11.78 -8.14
N PHE A 390 3.87 10.92 -7.97
CA PHE A 390 3.72 9.73 -8.81
C PHE A 390 3.32 10.08 -10.24
N ALA A 391 2.44 11.05 -10.42
CA ALA A 391 1.96 11.48 -11.74
C ALA A 391 3.08 12.11 -12.60
N VAL A 392 3.98 12.89 -11.97
CA VAL A 392 5.13 13.48 -12.68
C VAL A 392 6.11 12.40 -13.14
N ALA A 393 6.34 11.38 -12.32
CA ALA A 393 7.30 10.30 -12.61
C ALA A 393 6.75 9.18 -13.49
N THR A 394 5.43 9.19 -13.83
CA THR A 394 4.79 8.08 -14.53
C THR A 394 4.13 8.58 -15.81
N SER A 395 4.47 7.97 -16.95
CA SER A 395 3.88 8.23 -18.28
C SER A 395 3.42 6.95 -19.00
N ASN A 396 3.12 5.89 -18.22
CA ASN A 396 2.66 4.60 -18.71
C ASN A 396 1.54 4.08 -17.80
N TYR A 397 0.37 3.73 -18.39
CA TYR A 397 -0.77 3.31 -17.56
C TYR A 397 -0.58 1.94 -16.90
N GLY A 398 0.24 1.04 -17.44
CA GLY A 398 0.57 -0.21 -16.76
C GLY A 398 1.30 0.04 -15.42
N THR A 399 2.28 0.95 -15.43
CA THR A 399 2.97 1.42 -14.22
C THR A 399 2.03 2.21 -13.31
N ALA A 400 1.16 3.06 -13.86
CA ALA A 400 0.17 3.81 -13.09
C ALA A 400 -0.79 2.89 -12.33
N ILE A 401 -1.34 1.85 -12.97
CA ILE A 401 -2.21 0.85 -12.34
C ILE A 401 -1.52 0.22 -11.12
N ARG A 402 -0.24 -0.13 -11.23
CA ARG A 402 0.54 -0.69 -10.13
C ARG A 402 0.71 0.31 -8.97
N HIS A 403 1.03 1.55 -9.28
CA HIS A 403 1.37 2.54 -8.25
C HIS A 403 0.15 3.12 -7.54
N ARG A 404 -0.99 3.26 -8.20
CA ARG A 404 -2.18 3.87 -7.59
C ARG A 404 -2.86 3.02 -6.50
N CYS A 405 -2.49 1.72 -6.33
CA CYS A 405 -2.98 0.91 -5.23
C CYS A 405 -2.73 1.55 -3.84
N LYS A 406 -1.65 2.33 -3.69
CA LYS A 406 -1.32 3.08 -2.47
C LYS A 406 -2.30 4.23 -2.23
N MET A 407 -2.75 4.89 -3.31
CA MET A 407 -3.70 6.01 -3.25
C MET A 407 -5.10 5.53 -2.89
N MET A 408 -5.47 4.31 -3.30
CA MET A 408 -6.77 3.71 -3.02
C MET A 408 -7.07 3.67 -1.51
N ILE A 409 -6.11 3.26 -0.69
CA ILE A 409 -6.29 3.21 0.77
C ILE A 409 -6.58 4.60 1.34
N ILE A 410 -5.83 5.62 0.89
CA ILE A 410 -6.03 6.99 1.37
C ILE A 410 -7.38 7.54 0.88
N LEU A 411 -7.78 7.25 -0.37
CA LEU A 411 -9.10 7.60 -0.90
C LEU A 411 -10.22 6.98 -0.05
N ILE A 412 -10.08 5.72 0.36
CA ILE A 412 -11.03 5.06 1.24
C ILE A 412 -11.05 5.73 2.62
N PHE A 413 -9.90 6.00 3.23
CA PHE A 413 -9.84 6.64 4.55
C PHE A 413 -10.52 8.02 4.55
N ILE A 414 -10.44 8.76 3.46
CA ILE A 414 -11.07 10.08 3.35
C ILE A 414 -12.56 9.97 3.07
N GLY A 415 -12.98 9.12 2.12
CA GLY A 415 -14.30 9.20 1.50
C GLY A 415 -15.29 8.08 1.83
N ILE A 416 -14.90 7.07 2.63
CA ILE A 416 -15.70 5.84 2.81
C ILE A 416 -17.10 6.07 3.38
N ASP A 417 -17.26 7.04 4.26
CA ASP A 417 -18.55 7.42 4.86
C ASP A 417 -19.56 7.94 3.82
N TYR A 418 -19.07 8.52 2.72
CA TYR A 418 -19.86 8.98 1.58
C TYR A 418 -20.08 7.92 0.49
N VAL A 419 -19.41 6.78 0.56
CA VAL A 419 -19.65 5.67 -0.39
C VAL A 419 -21.02 5.06 -0.10
N LYS A 420 -21.91 5.06 -1.09
CA LYS A 420 -23.19 4.36 -1.01
C LYS A 420 -23.02 2.94 -1.56
N ILE A 421 -23.21 1.93 -0.74
CA ILE A 421 -23.33 0.55 -1.20
C ILE A 421 -24.83 0.26 -1.34
N PRO A 422 -25.29 -0.24 -2.50
CA PRO A 422 -26.68 -0.64 -2.68
C PRO A 422 -27.05 -1.67 -1.57
N ARG A 423 -28.07 -1.39 -0.79
CA ARG A 423 -28.63 -2.39 0.13
C ARG A 423 -29.47 -3.33 -0.72
N PHE A 424 -28.97 -4.53 -0.97
CA PHE A 424 -29.85 -5.60 -1.45
C PHE A 424 -30.82 -5.91 -0.32
N ASN A 425 -32.03 -5.38 -0.41
CA ASN A 425 -33.13 -5.79 0.47
C ASN A 425 -33.46 -7.24 0.13
N VAL A 426 -32.81 -8.18 0.78
CA VAL A 426 -33.32 -9.54 0.85
C VAL A 426 -34.63 -9.43 1.68
N LYS A 427 -35.76 -9.31 0.99
CA LYS A 427 -37.06 -9.45 1.66
C LYS A 427 -36.99 -10.78 2.41
N LYS A 428 -36.97 -10.71 3.74
CA LYS A 428 -37.27 -11.88 4.57
C LYS A 428 -38.68 -12.34 4.17
N LYS A 429 -38.74 -13.43 3.42
CA LYS A 429 -39.97 -14.20 3.28
C LYS A 429 -40.20 -14.99 4.55
#